data_e2a34c947273a8115d081826ff0128a7
#
_entry.id   e2a34c947273a8115d081826ff0128a7
#
_cell.length_a   1.000
_cell.length_b   1.000
_cell.length_c   1.000
_cell.angle_alpha   90.00
_cell.angle_beta   90.00
_cell.angle_gamma   90.00
#
_symmetry.space_group_name_H-M   'P 1'
#
loop_
_entity.id
_entity.type
_entity.pdbx_description
1 polymer ?
#
loop_
_entity_poly.entity_id
_entity_poly.type
_entity_poly.pdbx_seq_one_letter_code
_entity_poly.pdbx_strand_id
1 'polypeptide(L)'
;ISGGAPLDIEVGKFFERIGIKVYQGYGLSEASPVVSINTDKRRELASVGKPLKTFTAKVDSETGELILKGPAVMKGYHNQPEMTASVIDSDGWLHTGDIAKIDKDGHIFITGRIKNMIVLSGGKKVFPEEVEAVLEKSSYFAEVCVLGISRTFGAKDGTEEIAAVIVPADELISKYDDETLDKLIRSEVKTLSGRLTAYKRPVNIIISKNPLPRTATRKVKRKEVKELVKI
;
A
#
# COMPACT_ATOMS: atom_id res chain seq x y z
N ILE A 1 1.41 9.24 18.04
CA ILE A 1 2.17 8.31 17.18
C ILE A 1 1.19 7.59 16.27
N SER A 2 1.53 7.48 14.99
CA SER A 2 0.80 6.72 13.97
C SER A 2 1.69 5.62 13.42
N GLY A 3 1.18 4.40 13.30
CA GLY A 3 1.91 3.26 12.77
C GLY A 3 1.00 2.07 12.46
N GLY A 4 1.55 1.05 11.79
CA GLY A 4 0.82 -0.16 11.39
C GLY A 4 0.00 -0.03 10.10
N ALA A 5 -0.28 1.20 9.64
CA ALA A 5 -0.89 1.50 8.34
C ALA A 5 -0.33 2.83 7.81
N PRO A 6 -0.40 3.09 6.50
CA PRO A 6 -0.07 4.39 5.94
C PRO A 6 -0.94 5.49 6.57
N LEU A 7 -0.34 6.63 6.89
CA LEU A 7 -1.05 7.83 7.31
C LEU A 7 -1.39 8.68 6.09
N ASP A 8 -2.63 9.10 5.96
CA ASP A 8 -2.98 10.15 5.01
C ASP A 8 -2.28 11.45 5.42
N ILE A 9 -1.50 12.01 4.50
CA ILE A 9 -0.69 13.21 4.73
C ILE A 9 -1.58 14.42 5.05
N GLU A 10 -2.76 14.53 4.43
CA GLU A 10 -3.67 15.66 4.70
C GLU A 10 -4.27 15.57 6.11
N VAL A 11 -4.57 14.35 6.57
CA VAL A 11 -4.96 14.12 7.97
C VAL A 11 -3.82 14.50 8.91
N GLY A 12 -2.58 14.11 8.60
CA GLY A 12 -1.42 14.51 9.37
C GLY A 12 -1.24 16.02 9.44
N LYS A 13 -1.34 16.71 8.29
CA LYS A 13 -1.28 18.17 8.20
C LYS A 13 -2.42 18.86 8.96
N PHE A 14 -3.62 18.28 8.93
CA PHE A 14 -4.75 18.80 9.71
C PHE A 14 -4.42 18.84 11.20
N PHE A 15 -3.93 17.72 11.75
CA PHE A 15 -3.53 17.68 13.16
C PHE A 15 -2.43 18.71 13.49
N GLU A 16 -1.47 18.89 12.60
CA GLU A 16 -0.40 19.88 12.77
C GLU A 16 -0.94 21.33 12.81
N ARG A 17 -1.92 21.65 11.97
CA ARG A 17 -2.55 22.98 11.96
C ARG A 17 -3.25 23.34 13.28
N ILE A 18 -3.73 22.34 14.01
CA ILE A 18 -4.34 22.52 15.34
C ILE A 18 -3.33 22.30 16.49
N GLY A 19 -2.02 22.27 16.18
CA GLY A 19 -0.94 22.21 17.18
C GLY A 19 -0.59 20.79 17.65
N ILE A 20 -1.17 19.75 17.06
CA ILE A 20 -0.89 18.36 17.42
C ILE A 20 0.15 17.78 16.46
N LYS A 21 1.34 17.48 16.99
CA LYS A 21 2.40 16.83 16.20
C LYS A 21 2.13 15.35 16.01
N VAL A 22 2.13 14.90 14.76
CA VAL A 22 1.99 13.49 14.41
C VAL A 22 3.36 12.88 14.10
N TYR A 23 3.69 11.78 14.75
CA TYR A 23 4.92 11.02 14.52
C TYR A 23 4.55 9.68 13.89
N GLN A 24 4.98 9.46 12.66
CA GLN A 24 4.87 8.17 12.03
C GLN A 24 6.01 7.25 12.45
N GLY A 25 5.71 5.97 12.59
CA GLY A 25 6.67 4.91 12.79
C GLY A 25 6.35 3.70 11.92
N TYR A 26 7.37 2.93 11.60
CA TYR A 26 7.27 1.71 10.83
C TYR A 26 7.91 0.56 11.58
N GLY A 27 7.32 -0.60 11.42
CA GLY A 27 7.85 -1.83 11.97
C GLY A 27 7.06 -3.06 11.60
N LEU A 28 7.62 -4.19 11.96
CA LEU A 28 7.08 -5.52 11.69
C LEU A 28 7.48 -6.45 12.84
N SER A 29 6.70 -7.50 13.07
CA SER A 29 6.94 -8.47 14.16
C SER A 29 8.31 -9.12 14.05
N GLU A 30 8.78 -9.34 12.84
CA GLU A 30 10.08 -9.90 12.50
C GLU A 30 11.27 -8.98 12.88
N ALA A 31 10.98 -7.75 13.28
CA ALA A 31 11.99 -6.75 13.69
C ALA A 31 11.69 -6.14 15.08
N SER A 32 10.94 -6.82 15.95
CA SER A 32 10.77 -6.61 17.42
C SER A 32 10.28 -5.25 17.95
N PRO A 33 9.16 -4.71 17.60
CA PRO A 33 8.50 -4.58 16.32
C PRO A 33 8.85 -3.27 15.59
N VAL A 34 9.52 -2.29 16.26
CA VAL A 34 9.74 -0.93 15.71
C VAL A 34 11.09 -0.82 15.03
N VAL A 35 11.06 -0.48 13.75
CA VAL A 35 12.24 -0.29 12.90
C VAL A 35 12.65 1.16 12.78
N SER A 36 11.68 2.03 12.54
CA SER A 36 11.92 3.47 12.35
C SER A 36 10.83 4.32 12.97
N ILE A 37 11.18 5.56 13.29
CA ILE A 37 10.23 6.52 13.84
C ILE A 37 10.67 7.95 13.52
N ASN A 38 9.71 8.83 13.28
CA ASN A 38 9.93 10.26 13.23
C ASN A 38 10.20 10.83 14.63
N THR A 39 11.07 11.84 14.71
CA THR A 39 11.41 12.54 15.94
C THR A 39 11.28 14.05 15.76
N ASP A 40 11.18 14.82 16.84
CA ASP A 40 11.05 16.29 16.80
C ASP A 40 12.13 16.99 15.97
N LYS A 41 13.35 16.51 16.07
CA LYS A 41 14.52 17.19 15.47
C LYS A 41 14.57 17.08 13.94
N ARG A 42 13.96 16.05 13.37
CA ARG A 42 14.01 15.75 11.92
C ARG A 42 12.75 15.00 11.51
N ARG A 43 11.62 15.70 11.57
CA ARG A 43 10.33 15.12 11.22
C ARG A 43 10.00 15.41 9.77
N GLU A 44 9.78 14.34 9.02
CA GLU A 44 9.23 14.37 7.67
C GLU A 44 7.88 13.64 7.69
N LEU A 45 6.78 14.40 7.58
CA LEU A 45 5.43 13.88 7.78
C LEU A 45 5.07 12.76 6.79
N ALA A 46 5.62 12.80 5.58
CA ALA A 46 5.37 11.78 4.56
C ALA A 46 6.23 10.52 4.77
N SER A 47 7.19 10.54 5.68
CA SER A 47 8.08 9.41 5.96
C SER A 47 7.69 8.68 7.23
N VAL A 48 8.12 7.44 7.36
CA VAL A 48 8.04 6.66 8.60
C VAL A 48 9.25 6.89 9.52
N GLY A 49 10.00 7.95 9.25
CA GLY A 49 11.17 8.35 10.04
C GLY A 49 12.45 7.64 9.64
N LYS A 50 13.45 7.76 10.51
CA LYS A 50 14.77 7.16 10.32
C LYS A 50 14.86 5.83 11.08
N PRO A 51 15.70 4.90 10.62
CA PRO A 51 15.94 3.66 11.35
C PRO A 51 16.41 3.95 12.78
N LEU A 52 15.96 3.13 13.73
CA LEU A 52 16.54 3.09 15.05
C LEU A 52 18.01 2.67 14.96
N LYS A 53 18.83 3.08 15.92
CA LYS A 53 20.27 2.78 15.95
C LYS A 53 20.59 1.28 15.97
N THR A 54 19.61 0.46 16.32
CA THR A 54 19.69 -1.01 16.33
C THR A 54 19.57 -1.63 14.94
N PHE A 55 19.24 -0.84 13.91
CA PHE A 55 19.07 -1.33 12.55
C PHE A 55 20.00 -0.62 11.57
N THR A 56 20.56 -1.40 10.67
CA THR A 56 21.02 -0.92 9.37
C THR A 56 19.90 -1.20 8.38
N ALA A 57 19.49 -0.17 7.65
CA ALA A 57 18.45 -0.26 6.62
C ALA A 57 19.01 0.15 5.27
N LYS A 58 18.69 -0.58 4.22
CA LYS A 58 18.99 -0.21 2.84
C LYS A 58 17.84 -0.61 1.93
N VAL A 59 17.79 -0.03 0.75
CA VAL A 59 16.89 -0.41 -0.32
C VAL A 59 17.67 -1.28 -1.29
N ASP A 60 17.15 -2.45 -1.59
CA ASP A 60 17.71 -3.32 -2.60
C ASP A 60 17.59 -2.66 -3.98
N SER A 61 18.68 -2.63 -4.74
CA SER A 61 18.77 -1.87 -5.99
C SER A 61 17.98 -2.47 -7.15
N GLU A 62 17.68 -3.77 -7.10
CA GLU A 62 16.97 -4.47 -8.18
C GLU A 62 15.47 -4.49 -7.95
N THR A 63 15.07 -4.73 -6.71
CA THR A 63 13.67 -4.91 -6.34
C THR A 63 13.03 -3.64 -5.80
N GLY A 64 13.81 -2.73 -5.22
CA GLY A 64 13.32 -1.59 -4.44
C GLY A 64 12.85 -1.97 -3.04
N GLU A 65 13.14 -3.19 -2.59
CA GLU A 65 12.75 -3.71 -1.29
C GLU A 65 13.55 -3.07 -0.16
N LEU A 66 12.85 -2.72 0.92
CA LEU A 66 13.51 -2.36 2.18
C LEU A 66 14.05 -3.62 2.83
N ILE A 67 15.37 -3.68 3.04
CA ILE A 67 16.01 -4.77 3.77
C ILE A 67 16.71 -4.24 5.01
N LEU A 68 16.66 -5.04 6.07
CA LEU A 68 17.06 -4.65 7.42
C LEU A 68 18.08 -5.63 7.99
N LYS A 69 19.04 -5.11 8.72
CA LYS A 69 19.98 -5.95 9.50
C LYS A 69 20.17 -5.35 10.88
N GLY A 70 20.26 -6.19 11.91
CA GLY A 70 20.53 -5.74 13.27
C GLY A 70 20.10 -6.75 14.33
N PRO A 71 20.48 -6.52 15.60
CA PRO A 71 20.22 -7.44 16.69
C PRO A 71 18.74 -7.62 17.05
N ALA A 72 17.87 -6.72 16.60
CA ALA A 72 16.44 -6.80 16.81
C ALA A 72 15.69 -7.55 15.70
N VAL A 73 16.37 -8.03 14.67
CA VAL A 73 15.81 -8.96 13.69
C VAL A 73 15.54 -10.31 14.37
N MET A 74 14.40 -10.92 14.08
CA MET A 74 14.03 -12.23 14.63
C MET A 74 15.08 -13.29 14.29
N LYS A 75 15.15 -14.34 15.12
CA LYS A 75 15.98 -15.51 14.82
C LYS A 75 15.40 -16.41 13.74
N GLY A 76 14.09 -16.34 13.54
CA GLY A 76 13.35 -17.11 12.55
C GLY A 76 11.93 -17.41 12.98
N TYR A 77 11.17 -18.01 12.08
CA TYR A 77 9.83 -18.52 12.35
C TYR A 77 9.90 -19.86 13.08
N HIS A 78 9.05 -20.04 14.09
CA HIS A 78 9.03 -21.24 14.92
C HIS A 78 8.76 -22.50 14.07
N ASN A 79 9.67 -23.47 14.14
CA ASN A 79 9.63 -24.73 13.38
C ASN A 79 9.46 -24.58 11.85
N GLN A 80 9.90 -23.43 11.28
CA GLN A 80 9.80 -23.16 9.85
C GLN A 80 11.12 -22.64 9.27
N PRO A 81 12.16 -23.49 9.19
CA PRO A 81 13.48 -23.07 8.72
C PRO A 81 13.48 -22.61 7.25
N GLU A 82 12.70 -23.27 6.39
CA GLU A 82 12.59 -22.89 4.97
C GLU A 82 11.94 -21.51 4.80
N MET A 83 10.86 -21.25 5.55
CA MET A 83 10.24 -19.93 5.56
C MET A 83 11.18 -18.85 6.13
N THR A 84 11.96 -19.21 7.13
CA THR A 84 12.99 -18.31 7.67
C THR A 84 14.04 -17.98 6.62
N ALA A 85 14.57 -18.98 5.93
CA ALA A 85 15.57 -18.80 4.87
C ALA A 85 15.03 -18.03 3.66
N SER A 86 13.71 -18.02 3.44
CA SER A 86 13.10 -17.23 2.37
C SER A 86 13.00 -15.73 2.68
N VAL A 87 13.16 -15.32 3.95
CA VAL A 87 13.07 -13.91 4.38
C VAL A 87 14.32 -13.37 5.05
N ILE A 88 15.23 -14.23 5.52
CA ILE A 88 16.54 -13.84 6.07
C ILE A 88 17.60 -14.50 5.21
N ASP A 89 18.40 -13.68 4.52
CA ASP A 89 19.46 -14.17 3.65
C ASP A 89 20.70 -14.67 4.43
N SER A 90 21.67 -15.26 3.72
CA SER A 90 22.90 -15.79 4.30
C SER A 90 23.76 -14.76 5.02
N ASP A 91 23.61 -13.49 4.65
CA ASP A 91 24.32 -12.37 5.28
C ASP A 91 23.56 -11.78 6.48
N GLY A 92 22.39 -12.31 6.81
CA GLY A 92 21.55 -11.89 7.94
C GLY A 92 20.72 -10.64 7.65
N TRP A 93 20.43 -10.31 6.38
CA TRP A 93 19.48 -9.27 6.03
C TRP A 93 18.07 -9.84 6.02
N LEU A 94 17.16 -9.16 6.72
CA LEU A 94 15.74 -9.43 6.68
C LEU A 94 15.10 -8.73 5.49
N HIS A 95 14.51 -9.49 4.60
CA HIS A 95 13.67 -9.04 3.49
C HIS A 95 12.27 -8.75 4.01
N THR A 96 11.88 -7.46 4.02
CA THR A 96 10.62 -7.03 4.66
C THR A 96 9.39 -7.27 3.80
N GLY A 97 9.57 -7.46 2.50
CA GLY A 97 8.50 -7.46 1.51
C GLY A 97 7.89 -6.08 1.26
N ASP A 98 8.38 -5.04 1.89
CA ASP A 98 7.92 -3.66 1.69
C ASP A 98 8.86 -2.92 0.73
N ILE A 99 8.29 -2.22 -0.23
CA ILE A 99 9.02 -1.36 -1.16
C ILE A 99 9.19 0.02 -0.53
N ALA A 100 10.41 0.55 -0.61
CA ALA A 100 10.72 1.82 0.02
C ALA A 100 11.68 2.69 -0.80
N LYS A 101 11.77 3.94 -0.38
CA LYS A 101 12.85 4.86 -0.76
C LYS A 101 13.49 5.40 0.53
N ILE A 102 14.79 5.61 0.49
CA ILE A 102 15.52 6.28 1.56
C ILE A 102 16.09 7.56 0.97
N ASP A 103 15.78 8.70 1.58
CA ASP A 103 16.32 9.98 1.12
C ASP A 103 17.78 10.19 1.60
N LYS A 104 18.38 11.29 1.14
CA LYS A 104 19.76 11.67 1.50
C LYS A 104 19.95 11.90 3.00
N ASP A 105 18.88 12.22 3.71
CA ASP A 105 18.88 12.44 5.16
C ASP A 105 18.61 11.16 5.95
N GLY A 106 18.31 10.05 5.28
CA GLY A 106 18.07 8.74 5.86
C GLY A 106 16.62 8.49 6.29
N HIS A 107 15.64 9.29 5.82
CA HIS A 107 14.22 9.02 6.07
C HIS A 107 13.71 7.93 5.14
N ILE A 108 12.92 7.02 5.68
CA ILE A 108 12.30 5.91 4.96
C ILE A 108 10.90 6.31 4.53
N PHE A 109 10.59 6.07 3.25
CA PHE A 109 9.27 6.25 2.64
C PHE A 109 8.79 4.91 2.12
N ILE A 110 7.78 4.32 2.75
CA ILE A 110 7.16 3.07 2.28
C ILE A 110 6.21 3.42 1.13
N THR A 111 6.38 2.75 -0.01
CA THR A 111 5.62 3.05 -1.24
C THR A 111 4.76 1.91 -1.72
N GLY A 112 4.89 0.70 -1.16
CA GLY A 112 4.07 -0.46 -1.51
C GLY A 112 4.58 -1.75 -0.90
N ARG A 113 4.00 -2.87 -1.36
CA ARG A 113 4.44 -4.22 -1.00
C ARG A 113 4.73 -5.07 -2.21
N ILE A 114 5.79 -5.87 -2.17
CA ILE A 114 6.19 -6.77 -3.27
C ILE A 114 5.03 -7.70 -3.64
N LYS A 115 4.39 -8.33 -2.65
CA LYS A 115 3.29 -9.28 -2.87
C LYS A 115 2.02 -8.69 -3.47
N ASN A 116 1.88 -7.36 -3.43
CA ASN A 116 0.73 -6.65 -3.99
C ASN A 116 1.04 -6.08 -5.38
N MET A 117 2.30 -6.13 -5.80
CA MET A 117 2.76 -5.54 -7.06
C MET A 117 2.02 -6.15 -8.25
N ILE A 118 1.45 -5.30 -9.07
CA ILE A 118 0.79 -5.65 -10.33
C ILE A 118 1.83 -5.59 -11.44
N VAL A 119 1.96 -6.68 -12.19
CA VAL A 119 2.89 -6.76 -13.33
C VAL A 119 2.10 -6.65 -14.62
N LEU A 120 2.20 -5.48 -15.26
CA LEU A 120 1.52 -5.19 -16.51
C LEU A 120 2.23 -5.84 -17.71
N SER A 121 1.51 -5.93 -18.83
CA SER A 121 2.11 -6.27 -20.13
C SER A 121 3.28 -5.31 -20.43
N GLY A 122 4.42 -5.88 -20.80
CA GLY A 122 5.67 -5.13 -21.02
C GLY A 122 6.52 -4.93 -19.75
N GLY A 123 6.21 -5.65 -18.64
CA GLY A 123 7.04 -5.72 -17.44
C GLY A 123 6.96 -4.47 -16.54
N LYS A 124 6.04 -3.54 -16.81
CA LYS A 124 5.85 -2.39 -15.92
C LYS A 124 5.24 -2.83 -14.59
N LYS A 125 5.84 -2.38 -13.51
CA LYS A 125 5.43 -2.66 -12.14
C LYS A 125 4.57 -1.52 -11.61
N VAL A 126 3.41 -1.84 -11.04
CA VAL A 126 2.49 -0.87 -10.40
C VAL A 126 2.19 -1.33 -8.98
N PHE A 127 2.32 -0.44 -8.03
CA PHE A 127 1.93 -0.71 -6.64
C PHE A 127 0.50 -0.21 -6.44
N PRO A 128 -0.43 -1.09 -6.05
CA PRO A 128 -1.84 -0.71 -5.82
C PRO A 128 -1.98 0.50 -4.91
N GLU A 129 -1.16 0.57 -3.88
CA GLU A 129 -1.17 1.62 -2.87
C GLU A 129 -0.97 3.03 -3.46
N GLU A 130 -0.18 3.15 -4.53
CA GLU A 130 0.01 4.44 -5.24
C GLU A 130 -1.28 4.91 -5.94
N VAL A 131 -2.04 3.96 -6.47
CA VAL A 131 -3.30 4.24 -7.17
C VAL A 131 -4.40 4.53 -6.15
N GLU A 132 -4.49 3.71 -5.10
CA GLU A 132 -5.41 3.87 -3.97
C GLU A 132 -5.27 5.25 -3.34
N ALA A 133 -4.05 5.68 -3.03
CA ALA A 133 -3.78 6.99 -2.43
C ALA A 133 -4.27 8.18 -3.28
N VAL A 134 -4.45 7.99 -4.58
CA VAL A 134 -5.03 9.02 -5.46
C VAL A 134 -6.55 8.95 -5.46
N LEU A 135 -7.12 7.74 -5.50
CA LEU A 135 -8.57 7.54 -5.55
C LEU A 135 -9.25 7.83 -4.21
N GLU A 136 -8.62 7.48 -3.10
CA GLU A 136 -9.12 7.73 -1.73
C GLU A 136 -9.31 9.22 -1.39
N LYS A 137 -8.83 10.13 -2.25
CA LYS A 137 -9.08 11.58 -2.11
C LYS A 137 -10.49 12.01 -2.43
N SER A 138 -11.28 11.14 -3.06
CA SER A 138 -12.67 11.43 -3.36
C SER A 138 -13.56 11.18 -2.15
N SER A 139 -14.42 12.15 -1.83
CA SER A 139 -15.50 11.95 -0.86
C SER A 139 -16.63 11.03 -1.38
N TYR A 140 -16.58 10.67 -2.67
CA TYR A 140 -17.56 9.76 -3.27
C TYR A 140 -17.28 8.29 -2.92
N PHE A 141 -16.07 7.98 -2.46
CA PHE A 141 -15.64 6.61 -2.19
C PHE A 141 -15.50 6.39 -0.68
N ALA A 142 -16.30 5.48 -0.14
CA ALA A 142 -16.15 5.00 1.24
C ALA A 142 -14.94 4.08 1.37
N GLU A 143 -14.71 3.21 0.36
CA GLU A 143 -13.57 2.30 0.33
C GLU A 143 -13.05 2.12 -1.10
N VAL A 144 -11.73 1.94 -1.21
CA VAL A 144 -11.02 1.67 -2.45
C VAL A 144 -10.11 0.46 -2.26
N CYS A 145 -10.10 -0.45 -3.23
CA CYS A 145 -9.12 -1.51 -3.32
C CYS A 145 -8.66 -1.65 -4.76
N VAL A 146 -7.37 -1.54 -4.99
CA VAL A 146 -6.78 -1.72 -6.32
C VAL A 146 -6.07 -3.08 -6.36
N LEU A 147 -6.27 -3.84 -7.44
CA LEU A 147 -5.70 -5.16 -7.61
C LEU A 147 -5.41 -5.48 -9.07
N GLY A 148 -4.48 -6.42 -9.27
CA GLY A 148 -4.20 -6.98 -10.59
C GLY A 148 -5.19 -8.08 -10.91
N ILE A 149 -5.75 -8.02 -12.11
CA ILE A 149 -6.60 -9.06 -12.66
C ILE A 149 -5.98 -9.63 -13.93
N SER A 150 -6.15 -10.93 -14.13
CA SER A 150 -5.67 -11.58 -15.35
C SER A 150 -6.40 -11.03 -16.55
N ARG A 151 -5.69 -10.71 -17.62
CA ARG A 151 -6.28 -10.21 -18.84
C ARG A 151 -7.05 -11.31 -19.54
N THR A 152 -8.31 -11.05 -19.91
CA THR A 152 -9.23 -12.06 -20.44
C THR A 152 -9.00 -12.39 -21.92
N PHE A 153 -8.28 -11.54 -22.69
CA PHE A 153 -8.04 -11.73 -24.11
C PHE A 153 -6.67 -11.22 -24.57
N GLY A 154 -5.92 -12.07 -25.29
CA GLY A 154 -4.75 -11.67 -26.08
C GLY A 154 -3.50 -11.28 -25.31
N ALA A 155 -3.37 -11.67 -24.06
CA ALA A 155 -2.19 -11.38 -23.24
C ALA A 155 -1.19 -12.55 -23.23
N LYS A 156 0.11 -12.22 -23.06
CA LYS A 156 1.10 -13.19 -22.62
C LYS A 156 0.72 -13.70 -21.24
N ASP A 157 0.82 -15.00 -21.01
CA ASP A 157 0.60 -15.60 -19.70
C ASP A 157 1.37 -14.85 -18.61
N GLY A 158 0.70 -14.58 -17.48
CA GLY A 158 1.28 -13.91 -16.33
C GLY A 158 1.23 -12.38 -16.35
N THR A 159 0.53 -11.74 -17.30
CA THR A 159 0.31 -10.29 -17.29
C THR A 159 -1.04 -9.92 -16.71
N GLU A 160 -1.07 -8.81 -15.97
CA GLU A 160 -2.25 -8.31 -15.29
C GLU A 160 -2.70 -6.95 -15.85
N GLU A 161 -3.97 -6.61 -15.60
CA GLU A 161 -4.54 -5.28 -15.76
C GLU A 161 -4.93 -4.71 -14.40
N ILE A 162 -4.95 -3.38 -14.30
CA ILE A 162 -5.31 -2.72 -13.05
C ILE A 162 -6.84 -2.64 -12.95
N ALA A 163 -7.38 -3.22 -11.88
CA ALA A 163 -8.77 -3.08 -11.49
C ALA A 163 -8.88 -2.23 -10.21
N ALA A 164 -9.85 -1.33 -10.18
CA ALA A 164 -10.25 -0.61 -8.98
C ALA A 164 -11.62 -1.11 -8.52
N VAL A 165 -11.68 -1.64 -7.30
CA VAL A 165 -12.93 -2.00 -6.62
C VAL A 165 -13.28 -0.83 -5.71
N ILE A 166 -14.43 -0.23 -5.94
CA ILE A 166 -14.90 0.98 -5.25
C ILE A 166 -16.16 0.65 -4.46
N VAL A 167 -16.19 1.01 -3.20
CA VAL A 167 -17.42 1.09 -2.41
C VAL A 167 -17.83 2.57 -2.38
N PRO A 168 -18.96 2.95 -2.99
CA PRO A 168 -19.44 4.31 -2.92
C PRO A 168 -19.81 4.73 -1.50
N ALA A 169 -19.80 6.02 -1.22
CA ALA A 169 -20.31 6.56 0.03
C ALA A 169 -21.83 6.29 0.17
N ASP A 170 -22.29 5.96 1.38
CA ASP A 170 -23.70 5.60 1.67
C ASP A 170 -24.69 6.65 1.20
N GLU A 171 -24.32 7.93 1.27
CA GLU A 171 -25.13 9.05 0.79
C GLU A 171 -25.40 8.96 -0.71
N LEU A 172 -24.44 8.50 -1.50
CA LEU A 172 -24.59 8.35 -2.95
C LEU A 172 -25.44 7.14 -3.28
N ILE A 173 -25.26 6.03 -2.57
CA ILE A 173 -26.06 4.80 -2.73
C ILE A 173 -27.55 5.10 -2.45
N SER A 174 -27.82 5.94 -1.45
CA SER A 174 -29.19 6.31 -1.07
C SER A 174 -29.83 7.30 -2.04
N LYS A 175 -29.03 8.10 -2.76
CA LYS A 175 -29.49 9.23 -3.58
C LYS A 175 -29.70 8.88 -5.04
N TYR A 176 -28.94 7.97 -5.59
CA TYR A 176 -28.90 7.67 -7.02
C TYR A 176 -29.32 6.23 -7.33
N ASP A 177 -29.97 6.03 -8.47
CA ASP A 177 -30.16 4.70 -9.05
C ASP A 177 -28.83 4.10 -9.51
N ASP A 178 -28.81 2.80 -9.79
CA ASP A 178 -27.61 2.05 -10.12
C ASP A 178 -26.90 2.54 -11.38
N GLU A 179 -27.64 2.97 -12.39
CA GLU A 179 -27.07 3.47 -13.66
C GLU A 179 -26.39 4.82 -13.47
N THR A 180 -27.05 5.73 -12.76
CA THR A 180 -26.51 7.05 -12.44
C THR A 180 -25.30 6.95 -11.52
N LEU A 181 -25.37 6.09 -10.51
CA LEU A 181 -24.27 5.82 -9.60
C LEU A 181 -23.04 5.26 -10.33
N ASP A 182 -23.24 4.28 -11.22
CA ASP A 182 -22.15 3.71 -12.03
C ASP A 182 -21.44 4.79 -12.87
N LYS A 183 -22.21 5.60 -13.60
CA LYS A 183 -21.67 6.70 -14.41
C LYS A 183 -20.90 7.72 -13.57
N LEU A 184 -21.43 8.07 -12.40
CA LEU A 184 -20.81 9.02 -11.48
C LEU A 184 -19.46 8.49 -10.96
N ILE A 185 -19.44 7.25 -10.47
CA ILE A 185 -18.23 6.63 -9.92
C ILE A 185 -17.15 6.47 -11.00
N ARG A 186 -17.51 6.00 -12.20
CA ARG A 186 -16.55 5.87 -13.32
C ARG A 186 -15.98 7.21 -13.75
N SER A 187 -16.80 8.25 -13.81
CA SER A 187 -16.35 9.61 -14.14
C SER A 187 -15.37 10.14 -13.10
N GLU A 188 -15.64 9.93 -11.82
CA GLU A 188 -14.78 10.36 -10.73
C GLU A 188 -13.44 9.60 -10.74
N VAL A 189 -13.44 8.26 -10.90
CA VAL A 189 -12.22 7.47 -11.06
C VAL A 189 -11.38 7.98 -12.24
N LYS A 190 -12.01 8.27 -13.39
CA LYS A 190 -11.32 8.81 -14.56
C LYS A 190 -10.68 10.17 -14.28
N THR A 191 -11.38 11.05 -13.60
CA THR A 191 -10.92 12.39 -13.23
C THR A 191 -9.71 12.31 -12.31
N LEU A 192 -9.79 11.54 -11.23
CA LEU A 192 -8.70 11.40 -10.26
C LEU A 192 -7.49 10.67 -10.85
N SER A 193 -7.73 9.56 -11.55
CA SER A 193 -6.66 8.78 -12.19
C SER A 193 -5.96 9.55 -13.31
N GLY A 194 -6.54 10.64 -13.81
CA GLY A 194 -5.88 11.58 -14.72
C GLY A 194 -4.56 12.15 -14.18
N ARG A 195 -4.40 12.18 -12.85
CA ARG A 195 -3.16 12.60 -12.15
C ARG A 195 -2.07 11.53 -12.18
N LEU A 196 -2.42 10.29 -12.53
CA LEU A 196 -1.48 9.17 -12.65
C LEU A 196 -0.93 9.08 -14.07
N THR A 197 0.28 8.53 -14.19
CA THR A 197 0.83 8.10 -15.49
C THR A 197 -0.15 7.13 -16.16
N ALA A 198 -0.27 7.19 -17.47
CA ALA A 198 -1.31 6.47 -18.22
C ALA A 198 -1.37 4.96 -17.90
N TYR A 199 -0.20 4.31 -17.76
CA TYR A 199 -0.14 2.87 -17.48
C TYR A 199 -0.54 2.49 -16.05
N LYS A 200 -0.67 3.46 -15.11
CA LYS A 200 -1.11 3.24 -13.72
C LYS A 200 -2.63 3.45 -13.54
N ARG A 201 -3.32 3.86 -14.58
CA ARG A 201 -4.76 4.14 -14.51
C ARG A 201 -5.55 2.84 -14.51
N PRO A 202 -6.54 2.67 -13.61
CA PRO A 202 -7.43 1.52 -13.66
C PRO A 202 -8.15 1.44 -14.99
N VAL A 203 -8.15 0.27 -15.61
CA VAL A 203 -8.90 -0.02 -16.84
C VAL A 203 -10.22 -0.72 -16.53
N ASN A 204 -10.27 -1.44 -15.41
CA ASN A 204 -11.46 -2.10 -14.91
C ASN A 204 -11.92 -1.42 -13.63
N ILE A 205 -13.20 -1.00 -13.59
CA ILE A 205 -13.82 -0.36 -12.43
C ILE A 205 -14.99 -1.22 -12.00
N ILE A 206 -14.94 -1.72 -10.77
CA ILE A 206 -15.93 -2.61 -10.17
C ILE A 206 -16.54 -1.87 -8.98
N ILE A 207 -17.86 -1.78 -8.96
CA ILE A 207 -18.58 -1.11 -7.89
C ILE A 207 -19.17 -2.17 -6.97
N SER A 208 -18.81 -2.12 -5.69
CA SER A 208 -19.38 -2.96 -4.65
C SER A 208 -20.28 -2.11 -3.75
N LYS A 209 -21.50 -2.58 -3.50
CA LYS A 209 -22.39 -1.97 -2.50
C LYS A 209 -22.13 -2.50 -1.09
N ASN A 210 -21.32 -3.55 -0.97
CA ASN A 210 -20.97 -4.14 0.31
C ASN A 210 -19.56 -3.70 0.72
N PRO A 211 -19.32 -3.51 2.03
CA PRO A 211 -17.97 -3.22 2.54
C PRO A 211 -16.96 -4.28 2.12
N LEU A 212 -15.70 -3.86 1.94
CA LEU A 212 -14.64 -4.78 1.58
C LEU A 212 -14.19 -5.63 2.78
N PRO A 213 -13.82 -6.91 2.56
CA PRO A 213 -13.31 -7.77 3.61
C PRO A 213 -12.06 -7.19 4.27
N ARG A 214 -12.03 -7.20 5.61
CA ARG A 214 -10.93 -6.62 6.39
C ARG A 214 -10.40 -7.58 7.45
N THR A 215 -9.15 -7.38 7.82
CA THR A 215 -8.54 -8.03 8.99
C THR A 215 -9.08 -7.38 10.28
N ALA A 216 -8.80 -8.01 11.45
CA ALA A 216 -9.07 -7.40 12.75
C ALA A 216 -8.40 -6.03 12.94
N THR A 217 -7.29 -5.78 12.25
CA THR A 217 -6.59 -4.47 12.22
C THR A 217 -7.10 -3.54 11.12
N ARG A 218 -8.27 -3.80 10.54
CA ARG A 218 -8.96 -3.04 9.50
C ARG A 218 -8.23 -2.94 8.14
N LYS A 219 -7.21 -3.76 7.88
CA LYS A 219 -6.56 -3.82 6.57
C LYS A 219 -7.42 -4.61 5.58
N VAL A 220 -7.58 -4.10 4.36
CA VAL A 220 -8.32 -4.79 3.29
C VAL A 220 -7.62 -6.10 2.91
N LYS A 221 -8.38 -7.17 2.85
CA LYS A 221 -7.92 -8.50 2.45
C LYS A 221 -8.03 -8.65 0.92
N ARG A 222 -7.04 -8.13 0.18
CA ARG A 222 -7.06 -8.11 -1.29
C ARG A 222 -7.37 -9.46 -1.94
N LYS A 223 -6.90 -10.57 -1.35
CA LYS A 223 -7.18 -11.92 -1.87
C LYS A 223 -8.67 -12.22 -1.82
N GLU A 224 -9.33 -11.96 -0.68
CA GLU A 224 -10.78 -12.17 -0.54
C GLU A 224 -11.56 -11.19 -1.45
N VAL A 225 -11.11 -9.94 -1.62
CA VAL A 225 -11.72 -9.00 -2.58
C VAL A 225 -11.63 -9.56 -4.00
N LYS A 226 -10.49 -10.11 -4.42
CA LYS A 226 -10.31 -10.70 -5.75
C LYS A 226 -11.26 -11.89 -5.96
N GLU A 227 -11.47 -12.72 -4.93
CA GLU A 227 -12.42 -13.83 -4.97
C GLU A 227 -13.89 -13.38 -5.05
N LEU A 228 -14.26 -12.31 -4.33
CA LEU A 228 -15.62 -11.76 -4.33
C LEU A 228 -16.03 -11.17 -5.69
N VAL A 229 -15.09 -10.50 -6.36
CA VAL A 229 -15.39 -9.87 -7.64
C VAL A 229 -15.28 -10.83 -8.84
N LYS A 230 -15.00 -12.12 -8.58
CA LYS A 230 -14.92 -13.23 -9.55
C LYS A 230 -14.15 -12.89 -10.83
N ILE A 231 -12.95 -12.37 -10.67
CA ILE A 231 -12.07 -12.00 -11.77
C ILE A 231 -10.85 -12.91 -11.80
#